data_cb106f4cf6096ee68fadbd2756ce20a2
#
_entry.id   cb106f4cf6096ee68fadbd2756ce20a2
#
_cell.length_a   1.000
_cell.length_b   1.000
_cell.length_c   1.000
_cell.angle_alpha   90.00
_cell.angle_beta   90.00
_cell.angle_gamma   90.00
#
_symmetry.space_group_name_H-M   'P 1'
#
loop_
_entity.id
_entity.type
_entity.pdbx_description
1 polymer ?
#
loop_
_entity_poly.entity_id
_entity_poly.type
_entity_poly.pdbx_seq_one_letter_code
_entity_poly.pdbx_strand_id
1 'polypeptide(L)'
;TPEKAPVLRRAIADSLPVIGNIKANSDMLAAAHGLCGQKAGIACILGTGSNSCFYNGKEIVSNISPLGFILGDEGSGAVLGKLLVGDILKNQLPATLKEEFLKQFDLTPPEIIDRVYRQPFPNRFLASLSPFIAQHLEEPAIRQLVMNSFIAFFRRNVMQYDYKQYPVHFIGSIAYCYKEILQDAARQTGIQIG
;
A
#
# COMPACT_ATOMS: atom_id res chain seq x y z
N THR A 1 6.77 7.51 -13.33
CA THR A 1 5.80 8.35 -14.10
C THR A 1 6.11 8.28 -15.58
N PRO A 2 5.12 8.43 -16.47
CA PRO A 2 5.35 8.42 -17.93
C PRO A 2 6.45 9.39 -18.40
N GLU A 3 6.55 10.54 -17.76
CA GLU A 3 7.56 11.57 -18.04
C GLU A 3 9.01 11.11 -17.75
N LYS A 4 9.21 10.18 -16.81
CA LYS A 4 10.52 9.63 -16.46
C LYS A 4 10.92 8.42 -17.33
N ALA A 5 9.99 7.82 -18.07
CA ALA A 5 10.26 6.64 -18.90
C ALA A 5 11.33 6.89 -19.99
N PRO A 6 11.37 8.04 -20.69
CA PRO A 6 12.44 8.34 -21.64
C PRO A 6 13.83 8.41 -20.99
N VAL A 7 13.91 9.01 -19.79
CA VAL A 7 15.17 9.13 -19.04
C VAL A 7 15.69 7.75 -18.64
N LEU A 8 14.81 6.89 -18.14
CA LEU A 8 15.17 5.52 -17.76
C LEU A 8 15.61 4.70 -18.97
N ARG A 9 14.89 4.78 -20.09
CA ARG A 9 15.27 4.09 -21.34
C ARG A 9 16.64 4.50 -21.83
N ARG A 10 16.93 5.80 -21.79
CA ARG A 10 18.23 6.33 -22.20
C ARG A 10 19.35 5.83 -21.27
N ALA A 11 19.16 5.91 -19.96
CA ALA A 11 20.14 5.41 -18.99
C ALA A 11 20.45 3.93 -19.17
N ILE A 12 19.43 3.09 -19.45
CA ILE A 12 19.62 1.66 -19.74
C ILE A 12 20.40 1.47 -21.05
N ALA A 13 20.04 2.19 -22.13
CA ALA A 13 20.72 2.10 -23.41
C ALA A 13 22.21 2.52 -23.35
N ASP A 14 22.50 3.54 -22.52
CA ASP A 14 23.86 4.05 -22.34
C ASP A 14 24.72 3.14 -21.45
N SER A 15 24.10 2.30 -20.60
CA SER A 15 24.80 1.50 -19.61
C SER A 15 24.91 0.01 -19.96
N LEU A 16 24.05 -0.50 -20.84
CA LEU A 16 23.95 -1.92 -21.15
C LEU A 16 23.92 -2.16 -22.67
N PRO A 17 24.58 -3.21 -23.19
CA PRO A 17 24.51 -3.58 -24.60
C PRO A 17 23.15 -4.23 -24.90
N VAL A 18 22.11 -3.43 -25.08
CA VAL A 18 20.74 -3.92 -25.34
C VAL A 18 20.54 -4.08 -26.84
N ILE A 19 20.19 -5.30 -27.26
CA ILE A 19 19.75 -5.56 -28.63
C ILE A 19 18.22 -5.50 -28.66
N GLY A 20 17.67 -4.50 -29.36
CA GLY A 20 16.22 -4.31 -29.53
C GLY A 20 15.67 -3.09 -28.78
N ASN A 21 14.33 -3.05 -28.62
CA ASN A 21 13.65 -1.91 -28.03
C ASN A 21 13.53 -2.01 -26.51
N ILE A 22 13.95 -0.96 -25.81
CA ILE A 22 13.76 -0.83 -24.37
C ILE A 22 12.37 -0.22 -24.12
N LYS A 23 11.52 -0.96 -23.38
CA LYS A 23 10.22 -0.47 -22.92
C LYS A 23 10.29 -0.21 -21.41
N ALA A 24 9.90 0.98 -20.98
CA ALA A 24 9.76 1.35 -19.58
C ALA A 24 8.28 1.64 -19.31
N ASN A 25 7.69 0.92 -18.39
CA ASN A 25 6.29 1.03 -17.97
C ASN A 25 6.18 1.25 -16.46
N SER A 26 4.96 1.42 -15.97
CA SER A 26 4.71 1.53 -14.53
C SER A 26 4.84 0.17 -13.82
N ASP A 27 5.14 0.20 -12.54
CA ASP A 27 5.07 -0.95 -11.64
C ASP A 27 3.66 -1.55 -11.58
N MET A 28 2.63 -0.71 -11.71
CA MET A 28 1.23 -1.15 -11.78
C MET A 28 0.96 -2.09 -12.97
N LEU A 29 1.55 -1.81 -14.15
CA LEU A 29 1.40 -2.71 -15.31
C LEU A 29 2.13 -4.03 -15.06
N ALA A 30 3.31 -4.00 -14.44
CA ALA A 30 4.04 -5.23 -14.07
C ALA A 30 3.23 -6.06 -13.07
N ALA A 31 2.62 -5.42 -12.07
CA ALA A 31 1.75 -6.06 -11.11
C ALA A 31 0.51 -6.69 -11.80
N ALA A 32 -0.14 -5.96 -12.70
CA ALA A 32 -1.30 -6.46 -13.43
C ALA A 32 -0.96 -7.69 -14.27
N HIS A 33 0.17 -7.67 -14.99
CA HIS A 33 0.65 -8.83 -15.75
C HIS A 33 0.95 -10.04 -14.86
N GLY A 34 1.64 -9.81 -13.72
CA GLY A 34 2.00 -10.89 -12.79
C GLY A 34 0.80 -11.51 -12.08
N LEU A 35 -0.21 -10.71 -11.76
CA LEU A 35 -1.38 -11.13 -11.00
C LEU A 35 -2.49 -11.71 -11.89
N CYS A 36 -2.76 -11.08 -13.03
CA CYS A 36 -3.89 -11.42 -13.89
C CYS A 36 -3.49 -12.26 -15.11
N GLY A 37 -2.19 -12.28 -15.48
CA GLY A 37 -1.72 -12.95 -16.68
C GLY A 37 -2.35 -12.37 -17.95
N GLN A 38 -3.11 -13.18 -18.68
CA GLN A 38 -3.85 -12.78 -19.89
C GLN A 38 -5.36 -12.64 -19.64
N LYS A 39 -5.80 -12.68 -18.38
CA LYS A 39 -7.23 -12.56 -18.03
C LYS A 39 -7.53 -11.15 -17.53
N ALA A 40 -8.78 -10.74 -17.70
CA ALA A 40 -9.27 -9.51 -17.11
C ALA A 40 -9.39 -9.65 -15.59
N GLY A 41 -9.03 -8.59 -14.85
CA GLY A 41 -9.08 -8.56 -13.40
C GLY A 41 -8.73 -7.20 -12.83
N ILE A 42 -8.93 -7.04 -11.53
CA ILE A 42 -8.53 -5.85 -10.79
C ILE A 42 -7.23 -6.18 -10.06
N ALA A 43 -6.15 -5.47 -10.40
CA ALA A 43 -4.85 -5.64 -9.75
C ALA A 43 -4.61 -4.53 -8.73
N CYS A 44 -4.14 -4.91 -7.54
CA CYS A 44 -3.88 -4.00 -6.43
C CYS A 44 -2.47 -4.20 -5.87
N ILE A 45 -1.77 -3.10 -5.62
CA ILE A 45 -0.49 -3.07 -4.90
C ILE A 45 -0.73 -2.50 -3.51
N LEU A 46 -0.34 -3.22 -2.45
CA LEU A 46 -0.34 -2.74 -1.08
C LEU A 46 1.08 -2.90 -0.50
N GLY A 47 1.83 -1.82 -0.55
CA GLY A 47 3.22 -1.71 -0.08
C GLY A 47 3.43 -0.46 0.77
N THR A 48 4.53 0.27 0.56
CA THR A 48 4.74 1.60 1.20
C THR A 48 3.61 2.57 0.87
N GLY A 49 3.19 2.64 -0.41
CA GLY A 49 1.96 3.24 -0.88
C GLY A 49 0.96 2.17 -1.31
N SER A 50 -0.19 2.58 -1.85
CA SER A 50 -1.16 1.68 -2.48
C SER A 50 -1.50 2.14 -3.89
N ASN A 51 -1.94 1.20 -4.74
CA ASN A 51 -2.44 1.52 -6.07
C ASN A 51 -3.38 0.40 -6.54
N SER A 52 -4.24 0.70 -7.53
CA SER A 52 -5.14 -0.28 -8.12
C SER A 52 -5.42 0.04 -9.58
N CYS A 53 -5.74 -0.96 -10.37
CA CYS A 53 -6.19 -0.76 -11.76
C CYS A 53 -7.15 -1.87 -12.19
N PHE A 54 -7.98 -1.56 -13.17
CA PHE A 54 -8.66 -2.57 -13.97
C PHE A 54 -7.81 -2.88 -15.20
N TYR A 55 -7.49 -4.15 -15.36
CA TYR A 55 -6.70 -4.72 -16.44
C TYR A 55 -7.55 -5.64 -17.28
N ASN A 56 -7.53 -5.49 -18.62
CA ASN A 56 -8.40 -6.25 -19.54
C ASN A 56 -7.75 -7.54 -20.10
N GLY A 57 -6.60 -7.94 -19.59
CA GLY A 57 -5.80 -9.05 -20.11
C GLY A 57 -4.70 -8.63 -21.08
N LYS A 58 -4.64 -7.34 -21.46
CA LYS A 58 -3.64 -6.79 -22.39
C LYS A 58 -3.03 -5.48 -21.86
N GLU A 59 -3.87 -4.58 -21.35
CA GLU A 59 -3.48 -3.25 -20.90
C GLU A 59 -4.33 -2.78 -19.73
N ILE A 60 -3.85 -1.76 -19.02
CA ILE A 60 -4.60 -1.07 -17.98
C ILE A 60 -5.66 -0.18 -18.67
N VAL A 61 -6.93 -0.47 -18.41
CA VAL A 61 -8.06 0.28 -18.98
C VAL A 61 -8.42 1.48 -18.09
N SER A 62 -8.35 1.29 -16.76
CA SER A 62 -8.62 2.35 -15.79
C SER A 62 -7.74 2.20 -14.55
N ASN A 63 -7.41 3.32 -13.95
CA ASN A 63 -6.60 3.40 -12.74
C ASN A 63 -7.16 4.53 -11.86
N ILE A 64 -7.57 4.19 -10.66
CA ILE A 64 -7.98 5.18 -9.66
C ILE A 64 -6.70 5.75 -9.05
N SER A 65 -6.57 7.07 -9.09
CA SER A 65 -5.37 7.75 -8.59
C SER A 65 -5.16 7.49 -7.10
N PRO A 66 -3.99 7.00 -6.68
CA PRO A 66 -3.70 6.69 -5.28
C PRO A 66 -3.55 7.94 -4.39
N LEU A 67 -3.28 9.12 -4.96
CA LEU A 67 -3.16 10.45 -4.34
C LEU A 67 -2.03 10.60 -3.31
N GLY A 68 -1.28 9.54 -3.01
CA GLY A 68 -0.22 9.53 -1.99
C GLY A 68 -0.74 9.49 -0.55
N PHE A 69 0.16 9.26 0.42
CA PHE A 69 -0.18 8.92 1.81
C PHE A 69 -0.87 10.05 2.61
N ILE A 70 -0.87 11.28 2.11
CA ILE A 70 -1.56 12.42 2.74
C ILE A 70 -3.04 12.42 2.37
N LEU A 71 -3.36 12.27 1.08
CA LEU A 71 -4.71 12.41 0.54
C LEU A 71 -5.38 11.06 0.22
N GLY A 72 -4.60 9.98 0.15
CA GLY A 72 -5.05 8.65 -0.25
C GLY A 72 -4.13 7.57 0.29
N ASP A 73 -3.69 6.64 -0.57
CA ASP A 73 -2.89 5.46 -0.27
C ASP A 73 -3.51 4.56 0.83
N GLU A 74 -4.84 4.53 0.94
CA GLU A 74 -5.53 3.68 1.92
C GLU A 74 -5.02 2.24 1.83
N GLY A 75 -4.93 1.55 2.95
CA GLY A 75 -4.43 0.18 3.01
C GLY A 75 -2.92 0.04 2.84
N SER A 76 -2.17 1.13 2.65
CA SER A 76 -0.71 1.11 2.54
C SER A 76 -0.01 1.13 3.90
N GLY A 77 1.28 0.73 3.91
CA GLY A 77 2.12 0.81 5.10
C GLY A 77 2.28 2.23 5.62
N ALA A 78 2.37 3.23 4.75
CA ALA A 78 2.48 4.63 5.15
C ALA A 78 1.22 5.13 5.85
N VAL A 79 0.04 4.75 5.35
CA VAL A 79 -1.23 5.11 5.99
C VAL A 79 -1.43 4.36 7.29
N LEU A 80 -1.12 3.06 7.35
CA LEU A 80 -1.16 2.28 8.59
C LEU A 80 -0.25 2.90 9.67
N GLY A 81 0.99 3.24 9.31
CA GLY A 81 1.92 3.91 10.22
C GLY A 81 1.45 5.28 10.66
N LYS A 82 0.84 6.07 9.75
CA LYS A 82 0.24 7.37 10.08
C LYS A 82 -0.87 7.24 11.12
N LEU A 83 -1.76 6.28 10.93
CA LEU A 83 -2.87 6.02 11.86
C LEU A 83 -2.33 5.54 13.21
N LEU A 84 -1.40 4.58 13.22
CA LEU A 84 -0.74 4.10 14.44
C LEU A 84 -0.09 5.24 15.24
N VAL A 85 0.70 6.08 14.59
CA VAL A 85 1.37 7.22 15.25
C VAL A 85 0.35 8.20 15.82
N GLY A 86 -0.72 8.48 15.08
CA GLY A 86 -1.81 9.33 15.55
C GLY A 86 -2.45 8.81 16.83
N ASP A 87 -2.79 7.52 16.84
CA ASP A 87 -3.46 6.86 17.98
C ASP A 87 -2.52 6.74 19.19
N ILE A 88 -1.25 6.38 18.98
CA ILE A 88 -0.23 6.33 20.05
C ILE A 88 -0.02 7.69 20.70
N LEU A 89 0.23 8.73 19.89
CA LEU A 89 0.56 10.06 20.42
C LEU A 89 -0.64 10.76 21.07
N LYS A 90 -1.87 10.40 20.67
CA LYS A 90 -3.12 10.90 21.25
C LYS A 90 -3.68 10.00 22.36
N ASN A 91 -2.92 8.99 22.81
CA ASN A 91 -3.30 8.07 23.89
C ASN A 91 -4.63 7.34 23.59
N GLN A 92 -4.88 6.97 22.34
CA GLN A 92 -6.05 6.17 21.92
C GLN A 92 -5.78 4.66 22.07
N LEU A 93 -4.53 4.26 22.30
CA LEU A 93 -4.08 2.91 22.56
C LEU A 93 -3.64 2.75 24.01
N PRO A 94 -3.55 1.52 24.57
CA PRO A 94 -3.05 1.26 25.92
C PRO A 94 -1.69 1.92 26.16
N ALA A 95 -1.48 2.46 27.37
CA ALA A 95 -0.23 3.15 27.74
C ALA A 95 0.99 2.24 27.59
N THR A 96 0.86 0.97 27.93
CA THR A 96 1.90 -0.05 27.78
C THR A 96 2.36 -0.18 26.32
N LEU A 97 1.42 -0.15 25.38
CA LEU A 97 1.72 -0.24 23.95
C LEU A 97 2.48 1.00 23.45
N LYS A 98 2.14 2.18 23.97
CA LYS A 98 2.87 3.42 23.68
C LYS A 98 4.32 3.37 24.21
N GLU A 99 4.51 2.91 25.43
CA GLU A 99 5.85 2.79 26.02
C GLU A 99 6.71 1.78 25.22
N GLU A 100 6.12 0.64 24.85
CA GLU A 100 6.78 -0.36 24.03
C GLU A 100 7.15 0.18 22.64
N PHE A 101 6.23 0.89 21.98
CA PHE A 101 6.47 1.53 20.69
C PHE A 101 7.65 2.51 20.76
N LEU A 102 7.65 3.45 21.72
CA LEU A 102 8.71 4.44 21.84
C LEU A 102 10.07 3.79 22.14
N LYS A 103 10.08 2.73 22.95
CA LYS A 103 11.28 1.96 23.27
C LYS A 103 11.78 1.17 22.07
N GLN A 104 10.89 0.48 21.32
CA GLN A 104 11.28 -0.36 20.18
C GLN A 104 11.94 0.44 19.07
N PHE A 105 11.46 1.65 18.82
CA PHE A 105 11.99 2.51 17.76
C PHE A 105 13.05 3.51 18.26
N ASP A 106 13.31 3.54 19.57
CA ASP A 106 14.22 4.51 20.21
C ASP A 106 13.88 5.94 19.78
N LEU A 107 12.61 6.32 19.92
CA LEU A 107 12.07 7.60 19.48
C LEU A 107 11.27 8.27 20.59
N THR A 108 11.37 9.59 20.65
CA THR A 108 10.49 10.46 21.42
C THR A 108 9.36 11.02 20.56
N PRO A 109 8.24 11.46 21.16
CA PRO A 109 7.16 12.12 20.40
C PRO A 109 7.62 13.30 19.54
N PRO A 110 8.51 14.23 20.01
CA PRO A 110 9.03 15.30 19.16
C PRO A 110 9.82 14.80 17.94
N GLU A 111 10.63 13.74 18.09
CA GLU A 111 11.42 13.17 16.99
C GLU A 111 10.52 12.51 15.94
N ILE A 112 9.42 11.87 16.35
CA ILE A 112 8.43 11.32 15.42
C ILE A 112 7.81 12.45 14.59
N ILE A 113 7.43 13.56 15.24
CA ILE A 113 6.89 14.74 14.55
C ILE A 113 7.92 15.32 13.58
N ASP A 114 9.19 15.43 14.00
CA ASP A 114 10.26 15.90 13.12
C ASP A 114 10.42 15.01 11.89
N ARG A 115 10.43 13.66 12.06
CA ARG A 115 10.54 12.70 10.96
C ARG A 115 9.40 12.79 9.96
N VAL A 116 8.18 13.08 10.43
CA VAL A 116 7.00 13.18 9.57
C VAL A 116 6.93 14.51 8.82
N TYR A 117 7.31 15.62 9.47
CA TYR A 117 7.06 16.95 8.91
C TYR A 117 8.28 17.68 8.36
N ARG A 118 9.50 17.27 8.74
CA ARG A 118 10.73 17.99 8.39
C ARG A 118 11.80 17.13 7.72
N GLN A 119 11.75 15.81 7.92
CA GLN A 119 12.74 14.90 7.33
C GLN A 119 12.30 14.40 5.95
N PRO A 120 13.25 14.00 5.07
CA PRO A 120 12.93 13.42 3.78
C PRO A 120 12.26 12.05 3.91
N PHE A 121 11.40 11.71 2.94
CA PHE A 121 10.73 10.42 2.83
C PHE A 121 9.85 10.01 4.03
N PRO A 122 8.96 10.89 4.52
CA PRO A 122 8.10 10.58 5.66
C PRO A 122 7.22 9.35 5.43
N ASN A 123 6.80 9.08 4.18
CA ASN A 123 6.06 7.88 3.81
C ASN A 123 6.84 6.58 4.08
N ARG A 124 8.15 6.58 3.83
CA ARG A 124 9.01 5.42 4.14
C ARG A 124 9.16 5.22 5.64
N PHE A 125 9.35 6.31 6.39
CA PHE A 125 9.39 6.27 7.84
C PHE A 125 8.08 5.71 8.40
N LEU A 126 6.93 6.21 8.00
CA LEU A 126 5.64 5.71 8.44
C LEU A 126 5.45 4.23 8.08
N ALA A 127 5.79 3.83 6.86
CA ALA A 127 5.67 2.44 6.44
C ALA A 127 6.62 1.50 7.22
N SER A 128 7.78 1.98 7.69
CA SER A 128 8.72 1.19 8.50
C SER A 128 8.18 0.83 9.89
N LEU A 129 7.09 1.43 10.33
CA LEU A 129 6.41 1.12 11.58
C LEU A 129 5.48 -0.11 11.47
N SER A 130 5.23 -0.60 10.24
CA SER A 130 4.36 -1.75 9.99
C SER A 130 4.75 -3.03 10.77
N PRO A 131 6.04 -3.38 10.99
CA PRO A 131 6.38 -4.54 11.82
C PRO A 131 5.82 -4.47 13.24
N PHE A 132 5.74 -3.30 13.85
CA PHE A 132 5.12 -3.14 15.17
C PHE A 132 3.63 -3.46 15.13
N ILE A 133 2.91 -2.98 14.11
CA ILE A 133 1.50 -3.33 13.90
C ILE A 133 1.33 -4.84 13.78
N ALA A 134 2.19 -5.50 13.00
CA ALA A 134 2.12 -6.96 12.79
C ALA A 134 2.38 -7.76 14.07
N GLN A 135 3.23 -7.28 14.97
CA GLN A 135 3.54 -7.90 16.25
C GLN A 135 2.38 -7.78 17.26
N HIS A 136 1.48 -6.82 17.09
CA HIS A 136 0.41 -6.50 18.03
C HIS A 136 -1.00 -6.70 17.45
N LEU A 137 -1.16 -7.60 16.50
CA LEU A 137 -2.48 -7.89 15.88
C LEU A 137 -3.49 -8.53 16.85
N GLU A 138 -3.03 -9.07 17.99
CA GLU A 138 -3.90 -9.58 19.05
C GLU A 138 -4.58 -8.43 19.83
N GLU A 139 -4.02 -7.21 19.78
CA GLU A 139 -4.67 -6.03 20.34
C GLU A 139 -5.84 -5.61 19.44
N PRO A 140 -7.09 -5.63 19.98
CA PRO A 140 -8.29 -5.38 19.16
C PRO A 140 -8.25 -4.01 18.44
N ALA A 141 -7.71 -2.98 19.08
CA ALA A 141 -7.63 -1.65 18.48
C ALA A 141 -6.67 -1.62 17.29
N ILE A 142 -5.53 -2.32 17.37
CA ILE A 142 -4.58 -2.45 16.27
C ILE A 142 -5.19 -3.25 15.12
N ARG A 143 -5.83 -4.38 15.42
CA ARG A 143 -6.52 -5.18 14.40
C ARG A 143 -7.60 -4.37 13.68
N GLN A 144 -8.39 -3.58 14.43
CA GLN A 144 -9.44 -2.75 13.88
C GLN A 144 -8.89 -1.61 13.02
N LEU A 145 -7.76 -1.02 13.40
CA LEU A 145 -7.05 -0.01 12.61
C LEU A 145 -6.69 -0.55 11.21
N VAL A 146 -6.10 -1.76 11.15
CA VAL A 146 -5.74 -2.41 9.88
C VAL A 146 -6.99 -2.75 9.07
N MET A 147 -8.02 -3.34 9.71
CA MET A 147 -9.31 -3.67 9.09
C MET A 147 -9.95 -2.45 8.45
N ASN A 148 -10.06 -1.35 9.18
CA ASN A 148 -10.66 -0.11 8.69
C ASN A 148 -9.89 0.49 7.50
N SER A 149 -8.56 0.38 7.52
CA SER A 149 -7.72 0.87 6.43
C SER A 149 -7.94 0.06 5.14
N PHE A 150 -8.10 -1.27 5.23
CA PHE A 150 -8.43 -2.10 4.05
C PHE A 150 -9.86 -1.87 3.55
N ILE A 151 -10.83 -1.74 4.44
CA ILE A 151 -12.20 -1.38 4.05
C ILE A 151 -12.22 -0.01 3.35
N ALA A 152 -11.44 0.96 3.83
CA ALA A 152 -11.31 2.26 3.18
C ALA A 152 -10.70 2.12 1.77
N PHE A 153 -9.64 1.33 1.60
CA PHE A 153 -9.06 1.03 0.29
C PHE A 153 -10.09 0.40 -0.66
N PHE A 154 -10.85 -0.57 -0.19
CA PHE A 154 -11.88 -1.20 -1.02
C PHE A 154 -12.95 -0.20 -1.46
N ARG A 155 -13.48 0.59 -0.54
CA ARG A 155 -14.53 1.55 -0.84
C ARG A 155 -14.08 2.67 -1.76
N ARG A 156 -12.87 3.19 -1.55
CA ARG A 156 -12.38 4.37 -2.25
C ARG A 156 -11.69 4.05 -3.57
N ASN A 157 -11.21 2.82 -3.74
CA ASN A 157 -10.48 2.41 -4.94
C ASN A 157 -11.16 1.24 -5.64
N VAL A 158 -11.21 0.05 -5.04
CA VAL A 158 -11.65 -1.20 -5.70
C VAL A 158 -13.11 -1.15 -6.16
N MET A 159 -14.00 -0.60 -5.33
CA MET A 159 -15.43 -0.53 -5.64
C MET A 159 -15.79 0.48 -6.74
N GLN A 160 -14.83 1.26 -7.23
CA GLN A 160 -15.01 2.11 -8.40
C GLN A 160 -14.83 1.35 -9.71
N TYR A 161 -14.32 0.10 -9.68
CA TYR A 161 -14.29 -0.82 -10.80
C TYR A 161 -15.49 -1.77 -10.73
N ASP A 162 -15.66 -2.60 -11.77
CA ASP A 162 -16.68 -3.67 -11.78
C ASP A 162 -16.20 -4.89 -10.96
N TYR A 163 -15.99 -4.69 -9.66
CA TYR A 163 -15.46 -5.67 -8.72
C TYR A 163 -16.39 -6.87 -8.48
N LYS A 164 -17.65 -6.77 -8.88
CA LYS A 164 -18.62 -7.89 -8.81
C LYS A 164 -18.44 -8.88 -9.95
N GLN A 165 -17.90 -8.41 -11.07
CA GLN A 165 -17.69 -9.23 -12.27
C GLN A 165 -16.26 -9.79 -12.32
N TYR A 166 -15.27 -9.05 -11.81
CA TYR A 166 -13.86 -9.39 -11.93
C TYR A 166 -13.22 -9.68 -10.58
N PRO A 167 -12.35 -10.72 -10.50
CA PRO A 167 -11.60 -11.01 -9.29
C PRO A 167 -10.61 -9.89 -8.97
N VAL A 168 -10.36 -9.69 -7.68
CA VAL A 168 -9.43 -8.68 -7.18
C VAL A 168 -8.17 -9.37 -6.68
N HIS A 169 -7.04 -9.04 -7.25
CA HIS A 169 -5.74 -9.63 -6.94
C HIS A 169 -4.84 -8.64 -6.21
N PHE A 170 -4.02 -9.14 -5.31
CA PHE A 170 -3.17 -8.31 -4.46
C PHE A 170 -1.70 -8.73 -4.54
N ILE A 171 -0.81 -7.73 -4.51
CA ILE A 171 0.64 -7.90 -4.35
C ILE A 171 1.17 -6.83 -3.40
N GLY A 172 2.31 -7.10 -2.78
CA GLY A 172 3.03 -6.19 -1.89
C GLY A 172 3.13 -6.72 -0.47
N SER A 173 4.08 -6.16 0.28
CA SER A 173 4.40 -6.61 1.64
C SER A 173 3.22 -6.48 2.60
N ILE A 174 2.44 -5.42 2.49
CA ILE A 174 1.27 -5.20 3.35
C ILE A 174 0.17 -6.23 3.06
N ALA A 175 -0.11 -6.49 1.78
CA ALA A 175 -1.08 -7.54 1.42
C ALA A 175 -0.66 -8.91 1.94
N TYR A 176 0.64 -9.21 1.93
CA TYR A 176 1.19 -10.48 2.41
C TYR A 176 1.15 -10.58 3.94
N CYS A 177 1.70 -9.56 4.64
CA CYS A 177 1.81 -9.57 6.11
C CYS A 177 0.46 -9.57 6.82
N TYR A 178 -0.56 -8.92 6.24
CA TYR A 178 -1.89 -8.79 6.83
C TYR A 178 -2.96 -9.58 6.06
N LYS A 179 -2.55 -10.67 5.39
CA LYS A 179 -3.41 -11.46 4.50
C LYS A 179 -4.75 -11.85 5.13
N GLU A 180 -4.74 -12.30 6.38
CA GLU A 180 -5.96 -12.73 7.07
C GLU A 180 -6.95 -11.57 7.26
N ILE A 181 -6.46 -10.41 7.71
CA ILE A 181 -7.30 -9.22 7.90
C ILE A 181 -7.79 -8.68 6.55
N LEU A 182 -6.95 -8.75 5.50
CA LEU A 182 -7.33 -8.38 4.15
C LEU A 182 -8.48 -9.27 3.62
N GLN A 183 -8.41 -10.58 3.87
CA GLN A 183 -9.47 -11.53 3.53
C GLN A 183 -10.74 -11.28 4.34
N ASP A 184 -10.62 -10.96 5.63
CA ASP A 184 -11.76 -10.60 6.49
C ASP A 184 -12.45 -9.32 5.97
N ALA A 185 -11.68 -8.30 5.63
CA ALA A 185 -12.18 -7.06 5.04
C ALA A 185 -12.89 -7.32 3.69
N ALA A 186 -12.32 -8.20 2.86
CA ALA A 186 -12.93 -8.59 1.59
C ALA A 186 -14.28 -9.29 1.79
N ARG A 187 -14.34 -10.23 2.76
CA ARG A 187 -15.61 -10.90 3.12
C ARG A 187 -16.68 -9.92 3.59
N GLN A 188 -16.31 -8.96 4.46
CA GLN A 188 -17.24 -7.93 4.95
C GLN A 188 -17.75 -7.00 3.85
N THR A 189 -16.97 -6.81 2.80
CA THR A 189 -17.30 -5.88 1.72
C THR A 189 -17.82 -6.56 0.45
N GLY A 190 -17.90 -7.90 0.44
CA GLY A 190 -18.40 -8.67 -0.71
C GLY A 190 -17.42 -8.68 -1.89
N ILE A 191 -16.11 -8.49 -1.62
CA ILE A 191 -15.07 -8.54 -2.65
C ILE A 191 -14.55 -9.96 -2.79
N GLN A 192 -14.49 -10.45 -4.03
CA GLN A 192 -13.90 -11.73 -4.36
C GLN A 192 -12.40 -11.55 -4.62
N ILE A 193 -11.58 -12.11 -3.72
CA ILE A 193 -10.12 -12.20 -3.94
C ILE A 193 -9.83 -13.36 -4.90
N GLY A 194 -9.00 -13.08 -5.92
CA GLY A 194 -8.59 -14.03 -6.94
C GLY A 194 -7.26 -14.73 -6.63
#